data_f82ff2ac9806c13eb634e2c8b404516b
#
_entry.id   f82ff2ac9806c13eb634e2c8b404516b
#
_cell.length_a   1.000
_cell.length_b   1.000
_cell.length_c   1.000
_cell.angle_alpha   90.00
_cell.angle_beta   90.00
_cell.angle_gamma   90.00
#
_symmetry.space_group_name_H-M   'P 1'
#
loop_
_entity.id
_entity.type
_entity.pdbx_description
1 polymer ?
#
loop_
_entity_poly.entity_id
_entity_poly.type
_entity_poly.pdbx_seq_one_letter_code
_entity_poly.pdbx_strand_id
1 'polypeptide(L)'
;MSDGRDTDADASVTGSDAFAGVPDEFQRLWTPHRMAYIQAGREPHHEECPFCAAPEKSDEDGLIVARGRTAYVLLNLFPYNSGHLLVCPYRHISTYDQATPEEVAEIGALTQVGMRVLRETSRCEGFNLGMNQGAVAGAGVDGHLHQHIVPRWSSDANFFPIIAKTKALPQLLGDVRRTLASAWPR
;
A
#
# COMPACT_ATOMS: atom_id res chain seq x y z
N MET A 1 64.13 -16.48 -20.71
CA MET A 1 63.76 -17.85 -20.32
C MET A 1 63.38 -17.81 -18.88
N SER A 2 62.09 -17.80 -18.59
CA SER A 2 61.39 -18.52 -17.53
C SER A 2 59.98 -17.93 -17.47
N ASP A 3 59.10 -18.79 -17.81
CA ASP A 3 57.67 -18.66 -17.88
C ASP A 3 57.12 -18.66 -16.44
N GLY A 4 56.41 -17.62 -16.05
CA GLY A 4 55.71 -17.51 -14.78
C GLY A 4 54.22 -17.35 -15.06
N ARG A 5 53.49 -18.48 -15.12
CA ARG A 5 52.05 -18.53 -15.17
C ARG A 5 51.51 -18.22 -13.77
N ASP A 6 50.95 -17.05 -13.62
CA ASP A 6 50.02 -16.77 -12.52
C ASP A 6 48.72 -17.54 -12.74
N THR A 7 48.48 -18.49 -11.87
CA THR A 7 47.17 -19.18 -11.77
C THR A 7 46.28 -18.34 -10.89
N ASP A 8 45.36 -17.58 -11.51
CA ASP A 8 44.21 -17.00 -10.82
C ASP A 8 43.39 -18.14 -10.19
N ALA A 9 43.45 -18.22 -8.88
CA ALA A 9 42.55 -19.06 -8.10
C ALA A 9 41.18 -18.41 -8.07
N ASP A 10 40.25 -18.92 -8.88
CA ASP A 10 38.84 -18.71 -8.79
C ASP A 10 38.35 -19.16 -7.40
N ALA A 11 38.19 -18.18 -6.49
CA ALA A 11 37.55 -18.40 -5.20
C ALA A 11 36.03 -18.43 -5.43
N SER A 12 35.50 -19.63 -5.70
CA SER A 12 34.06 -19.87 -5.67
C SER A 12 33.51 -19.56 -4.27
N VAL A 13 32.85 -18.45 -4.13
CA VAL A 13 32.07 -18.09 -2.93
C VAL A 13 30.95 -19.11 -2.78
N THR A 14 31.09 -20.00 -1.80
CA THR A 14 30.05 -20.97 -1.45
C THR A 14 28.85 -20.20 -0.84
N GLY A 15 27.64 -20.48 -1.33
CA GLY A 15 26.41 -19.70 -1.15
C GLY A 15 25.84 -19.57 0.27
N SER A 16 26.60 -19.86 1.35
CA SER A 16 26.14 -19.65 2.72
C SER A 16 26.53 -18.29 3.34
N ASP A 17 27.52 -17.61 2.79
CA ASP A 17 28.01 -16.34 3.32
C ASP A 17 27.41 -15.12 2.59
N ALA A 18 26.58 -15.35 1.58
CA ALA A 18 26.03 -14.31 0.72
C ALA A 18 25.01 -13.38 1.40
N PHE A 19 24.55 -13.69 2.62
CA PHE A 19 23.48 -12.94 3.29
C PHE A 19 23.87 -12.24 4.58
N ALA A 20 25.05 -12.47 5.14
CA ALA A 20 25.48 -11.87 6.39
C ALA A 20 26.64 -10.89 6.18
N GLY A 21 26.31 -9.58 6.12
CA GLY A 21 27.30 -8.51 6.18
C GLY A 21 27.95 -8.10 4.86
N VAL A 22 27.54 -8.69 3.73
CA VAL A 22 27.91 -8.20 2.38
C VAL A 22 26.93 -7.09 1.98
N PRO A 23 27.38 -5.99 1.35
CA PRO A 23 26.46 -5.01 0.78
C PRO A 23 25.49 -5.73 -0.18
N ASP A 24 24.19 -5.74 0.19
CA ASP A 24 23.16 -6.34 -0.65
C ASP A 24 23.05 -5.57 -1.98
N GLU A 25 22.72 -6.26 -3.08
CA GLU A 25 22.45 -5.64 -4.38
C GLU A 25 21.13 -4.85 -4.38
N PHE A 26 20.43 -4.72 -3.25
CA PHE A 26 19.18 -4.02 -3.17
C PHE A 26 19.39 -2.51 -3.27
N GLN A 27 18.91 -1.93 -4.36
CA GLN A 27 18.82 -0.49 -4.49
C GLN A 27 17.76 0.04 -3.51
N ARG A 28 18.20 0.81 -2.51
CA ARG A 28 17.28 1.46 -1.57
C ARG A 28 16.72 2.71 -2.21
N LEU A 29 15.39 2.71 -2.44
CA LEU A 29 14.70 3.90 -2.92
C LEU A 29 14.60 4.92 -1.78
N TRP A 30 15.39 5.97 -1.87
CA TRP A 30 15.32 7.10 -0.95
C TRP A 30 14.08 7.93 -1.25
N THR A 31 13.17 8.03 -0.27
CA THR A 31 11.93 8.80 -0.37
C THR A 31 11.92 9.94 0.66
N PRO A 32 12.79 10.97 0.54
CA PRO A 32 12.93 12.04 1.53
C PRO A 32 11.63 12.84 1.72
N HIS A 33 10.74 12.87 0.73
CA HIS A 33 9.43 13.50 0.82
C HIS A 33 8.51 12.82 1.87
N ARG A 34 8.75 11.55 2.23
CA ARG A 34 8.03 10.89 3.33
C ARG A 34 8.49 11.38 4.70
N MET A 35 9.73 11.90 4.82
CA MET A 35 10.23 12.39 6.09
C MET A 35 9.47 13.61 6.60
N ALA A 36 9.08 14.54 5.72
CA ALA A 36 8.24 15.68 6.09
C ALA A 36 6.88 15.24 6.68
N TYR A 37 6.34 14.14 6.16
CA TYR A 37 5.09 13.55 6.63
C TYR A 37 5.27 12.79 7.95
N ILE A 38 6.37 12.04 8.11
CA ILE A 38 6.72 11.31 9.34
C ILE A 38 7.05 12.30 10.48
N GLN A 39 7.70 13.43 10.17
CA GLN A 39 8.08 14.45 11.15
C GLN A 39 6.90 15.34 11.58
N ALA A 40 5.81 15.36 10.83
CA ALA A 40 4.62 16.12 11.18
C ALA A 40 3.86 15.57 12.41
N GLY A 41 4.28 14.41 12.92
CA GLY A 41 3.96 13.79 14.21
C GLY A 41 2.68 14.25 14.90
N ARG A 42 1.51 13.92 14.32
CA ARG A 42 0.23 14.03 15.02
C ARG A 42 -0.36 12.63 15.11
N GLU A 43 -0.47 12.11 16.33
CA GLU A 43 -1.48 11.08 16.58
C GLU A 43 -2.84 11.78 16.46
N PRO A 44 -3.65 11.49 15.44
CA PRO A 44 -4.99 12.03 15.41
C PRO A 44 -5.76 11.41 16.58
N HIS A 45 -6.33 12.26 17.42
CA HIS A 45 -7.33 11.82 18.39
C HIS A 45 -8.46 11.11 17.63
N HIS A 46 -9.16 10.19 18.29
CA HIS A 46 -10.25 9.41 17.69
C HIS A 46 -11.25 10.30 16.92
N GLU A 47 -11.56 11.49 17.42
CA GLU A 47 -12.46 12.47 16.80
C GLU A 47 -11.89 13.11 15.51
N GLU A 48 -10.56 13.09 15.32
CA GLU A 48 -9.89 13.62 14.13
C GLU A 48 -9.47 12.52 13.15
N CYS A 49 -9.72 11.24 13.46
CA CYS A 49 -9.32 10.12 12.62
C CYS A 49 -10.11 10.10 11.30
N PRO A 50 -9.44 10.22 10.13
CA PRO A 50 -10.14 10.25 8.86
C PRO A 50 -10.88 8.96 8.53
N PHE A 51 -10.42 7.82 9.05
CA PHE A 51 -11.06 6.53 8.85
C PHE A 51 -12.25 6.30 9.79
N CYS A 52 -12.31 6.96 10.94
CA CYS A 52 -13.52 6.99 11.75
C CYS A 52 -14.56 7.95 11.16
N ALA A 53 -14.12 9.08 10.60
CA ALA A 53 -15.00 10.08 10.01
C ALA A 53 -15.58 9.70 8.64
N ALA A 54 -14.88 8.85 7.87
CA ALA A 54 -15.32 8.48 6.52
C ALA A 54 -16.70 7.79 6.50
N PRO A 55 -17.00 6.79 7.37
CA PRO A 55 -18.30 6.13 7.39
C PRO A 55 -19.49 7.02 7.79
N GLU A 56 -19.22 8.14 8.47
CA GLU A 56 -20.24 9.10 8.90
C GLU A 56 -20.68 10.05 7.76
N LYS A 57 -19.94 10.06 6.65
CA LYS A 57 -20.21 10.85 5.46
C LYS A 57 -21.03 10.08 4.43
N SER A 58 -21.47 10.78 3.38
CA SER A 58 -21.94 10.10 2.17
C SER A 58 -20.83 9.23 1.58
N ASP A 59 -21.19 8.19 0.81
CA ASP A 59 -20.19 7.35 0.16
C ASP A 59 -19.32 8.13 -0.82
N GLU A 60 -19.87 9.19 -1.43
CA GLU A 60 -19.14 10.11 -2.30
C GLU A 60 -18.09 10.89 -1.54
N ASP A 61 -18.49 11.54 -0.45
CA ASP A 61 -17.60 12.42 0.33
C ASP A 61 -16.58 11.63 1.15
N GLY A 62 -16.94 10.41 1.59
CA GLY A 62 -16.07 9.47 2.29
C GLY A 62 -15.20 8.64 1.35
N LEU A 63 -15.35 8.79 0.02
CA LEU A 63 -14.70 7.96 -1.00
C LEU A 63 -14.97 6.45 -0.80
N ILE A 64 -16.09 6.08 -0.19
CA ILE A 64 -16.45 4.70 0.13
C ILE A 64 -16.90 3.99 -1.15
N VAL A 65 -16.34 2.82 -1.39
CA VAL A 65 -16.64 1.93 -2.51
C VAL A 65 -17.64 0.85 -2.08
N ALA A 66 -17.46 0.32 -0.87
CA ALA A 66 -18.32 -0.73 -0.33
C ALA A 66 -18.32 -0.73 1.21
N ARG A 67 -19.44 -1.14 1.79
CA ARG A 67 -19.64 -1.29 3.23
C ARG A 67 -19.88 -2.74 3.55
N GLY A 68 -19.06 -3.32 4.44
CA GLY A 68 -19.30 -4.63 5.05
C GLY A 68 -19.95 -4.48 6.43
N ARG A 69 -19.94 -5.54 7.18
CA ARG A 69 -20.52 -5.61 8.53
C ARG A 69 -19.58 -5.06 9.60
N THR A 70 -18.30 -5.41 9.55
CA THR A 70 -17.26 -5.04 10.53
C THR A 70 -16.16 -4.16 9.91
N ALA A 71 -16.12 -4.12 8.57
CA ALA A 71 -15.13 -3.36 7.82
C ALA A 71 -15.77 -2.72 6.59
N TYR A 72 -15.08 -1.75 5.99
CA TYR A 72 -15.51 -1.07 4.79
C TYR A 72 -14.32 -0.83 3.84
N VAL A 73 -14.61 -0.49 2.60
CA VAL A 73 -13.62 -0.25 1.55
C VAL A 73 -13.76 1.18 1.05
N LEU A 74 -12.65 1.92 1.00
CA LEU A 74 -12.61 3.27 0.44
C LEU A 74 -11.40 3.46 -0.48
N LEU A 75 -11.46 4.48 -1.33
CA LEU A 75 -10.28 4.94 -2.07
C LEU A 75 -9.34 5.70 -1.15
N ASN A 76 -8.05 5.46 -1.31
CA ASN A 76 -7.04 6.28 -0.66
C ASN A 76 -7.06 7.70 -1.28
N LEU A 77 -7.21 8.72 -0.43
CA LEU A 77 -7.16 10.13 -0.84
C LEU A 77 -5.78 10.52 -1.44
N PHE A 78 -4.71 9.85 -0.97
CA PHE A 78 -3.33 10.03 -1.47
C PHE A 78 -2.83 8.73 -2.13
N PRO A 79 -3.38 8.35 -3.30
CA PRO A 79 -3.16 7.03 -3.85
C PRO A 79 -1.73 6.83 -4.36
N TYR A 80 -1.19 5.62 -4.19
CA TYR A 80 0.08 5.23 -4.77
C TYR A 80 -0.04 4.95 -6.27
N ASN A 81 -1.21 4.44 -6.71
CA ASN A 81 -1.62 4.27 -8.10
C ASN A 81 -3.12 4.51 -8.22
N SER A 82 -3.63 4.72 -9.45
CA SER A 82 -5.07 4.85 -9.69
C SER A 82 -5.81 3.60 -9.20
N GLY A 83 -6.90 3.80 -8.45
CA GLY A 83 -7.65 2.68 -7.87
C GLY A 83 -7.05 2.10 -6.58
N HIS A 84 -6.11 2.77 -5.92
CA HIS A 84 -5.58 2.36 -4.63
C HIS A 84 -6.69 2.32 -3.59
N LEU A 85 -7.10 1.11 -3.17
CA LEU A 85 -8.11 0.87 -2.16
C LEU A 85 -7.49 0.66 -0.78
N LEU A 86 -8.26 1.03 0.23
CA LEU A 86 -8.01 0.70 1.63
C LEU A 86 -9.19 -0.12 2.15
N VAL A 87 -8.93 -1.14 2.97
CA VAL A 87 -9.93 -1.88 3.72
C VAL A 87 -9.70 -1.60 5.19
N CYS A 88 -10.67 -0.98 5.84
CA CYS A 88 -10.59 -0.51 7.22
C CYS A 88 -11.67 -1.16 8.08
N PRO A 89 -11.37 -1.63 9.30
CA PRO A 89 -12.41 -1.96 10.28
C PRO A 89 -13.15 -0.68 10.70
N TYR A 90 -14.43 -0.80 11.12
CA TYR A 90 -15.13 0.34 11.72
C TYR A 90 -14.60 0.72 13.08
N ARG A 91 -14.09 -0.27 13.84
CA ARG A 91 -13.46 0.00 15.14
C ARG A 91 -12.12 0.71 14.97
N HIS A 92 -11.87 1.69 15.80
CA HIS A 92 -10.59 2.38 15.88
C HIS A 92 -9.56 1.51 16.60
N ILE A 93 -8.84 0.70 15.85
CA ILE A 93 -7.73 -0.14 16.32
C ILE A 93 -6.48 0.17 15.49
N SER A 94 -5.30 0.14 16.09
CA SER A 94 -4.06 0.55 15.43
C SER A 94 -3.28 -0.62 14.84
N THR A 95 -3.46 -1.84 15.39
CA THR A 95 -2.68 -3.02 15.00
C THR A 95 -3.56 -4.23 14.69
N TYR A 96 -3.04 -5.12 13.86
CA TYR A 96 -3.78 -6.27 13.35
C TYR A 96 -4.10 -7.32 14.43
N ASP A 97 -3.26 -7.42 15.45
CA ASP A 97 -3.45 -8.30 16.60
C ASP A 97 -4.60 -7.86 17.53
N GLN A 98 -5.07 -6.60 17.37
CA GLN A 98 -6.26 -6.09 18.06
C GLN A 98 -7.58 -6.42 17.32
N ALA A 99 -7.49 -6.87 16.06
CA ALA A 99 -8.67 -7.20 15.27
C ALA A 99 -9.31 -8.50 15.77
N THR A 100 -10.65 -8.54 15.75
CA THR A 100 -11.37 -9.78 16.06
C THR A 100 -11.27 -10.78 14.89
N PRO A 101 -11.51 -12.08 15.13
CA PRO A 101 -11.54 -13.07 14.05
C PRO A 101 -12.52 -12.70 12.93
N GLU A 102 -13.67 -12.09 13.26
CA GLU A 102 -14.68 -11.66 12.30
C GLU A 102 -14.17 -10.50 11.44
N GLU A 103 -13.46 -9.52 12.04
CA GLU A 103 -12.84 -8.40 11.31
C GLU A 103 -11.74 -8.91 10.38
N VAL A 104 -10.89 -9.81 10.87
CA VAL A 104 -9.83 -10.44 10.06
C VAL A 104 -10.43 -11.16 8.85
N ALA A 105 -11.48 -11.97 9.07
CA ALA A 105 -12.14 -12.70 8.00
C ALA A 105 -12.78 -11.75 6.96
N GLU A 106 -13.44 -10.68 7.40
CA GLU A 106 -14.11 -9.74 6.51
C GLU A 106 -13.11 -8.85 5.76
N ILE A 107 -12.04 -8.37 6.41
CA ILE A 107 -10.95 -7.66 5.73
C ILE A 107 -10.37 -8.51 4.61
N GLY A 108 -10.13 -9.81 4.87
CA GLY A 108 -9.66 -10.74 3.85
C GLY A 108 -10.64 -10.92 2.70
N ALA A 109 -11.93 -11.10 2.99
CA ALA A 109 -12.98 -11.27 2.00
C ALA A 109 -13.15 -10.00 1.13
N LEU A 110 -13.22 -8.81 1.73
CA LEU A 110 -13.32 -7.54 1.03
C LEU A 110 -12.09 -7.26 0.18
N THR A 111 -10.90 -7.64 0.66
CA THR A 111 -9.64 -7.55 -0.12
C THR A 111 -9.74 -8.39 -1.39
N GLN A 112 -10.22 -9.64 -1.30
CA GLN A 112 -10.39 -10.51 -2.48
C GLN A 112 -11.40 -9.92 -3.48
N VAL A 113 -12.53 -9.38 -2.99
CA VAL A 113 -13.53 -8.72 -3.84
C VAL A 113 -12.91 -7.51 -4.53
N GLY A 114 -12.22 -6.63 -3.78
CA GLY A 114 -11.55 -5.45 -4.31
C GLY A 114 -10.54 -5.78 -5.41
N MET A 115 -9.76 -6.86 -5.24
CA MET A 115 -8.84 -7.32 -6.27
C MET A 115 -9.55 -7.77 -7.55
N ARG A 116 -10.69 -8.48 -7.45
CA ARG A 116 -11.49 -8.88 -8.62
C ARG A 116 -12.06 -7.67 -9.35
N VAL A 117 -12.71 -6.76 -8.61
CA VAL A 117 -13.28 -5.53 -9.17
C VAL A 117 -12.21 -4.68 -9.86
N LEU A 118 -11.04 -4.52 -9.25
CA LEU A 118 -9.93 -3.79 -9.87
C LEU A 118 -9.42 -4.46 -11.16
N ARG A 119 -9.30 -5.79 -11.20
CA ARG A 119 -8.92 -6.49 -12.45
C ARG A 119 -9.93 -6.26 -13.56
N GLU A 120 -11.21 -6.36 -13.25
CA GLU A 120 -12.30 -6.20 -14.23
C GLU A 120 -12.38 -4.78 -14.77
N THR A 121 -12.27 -3.78 -13.90
CA THR A 121 -12.48 -2.37 -14.25
C THR A 121 -11.25 -1.67 -14.79
N SER A 122 -10.04 -2.03 -14.32
CA SER A 122 -8.80 -1.33 -14.64
C SER A 122 -7.79 -2.19 -15.40
N ARG A 123 -8.06 -3.49 -15.56
CA ARG A 123 -7.16 -4.46 -16.21
C ARG A 123 -5.75 -4.45 -15.61
N CYS A 124 -5.64 -4.26 -14.31
CA CYS A 124 -4.35 -4.30 -13.64
C CYS A 124 -3.73 -5.71 -13.69
N GLU A 125 -2.40 -5.75 -13.79
CA GLU A 125 -1.64 -6.99 -14.00
C GLU A 125 -1.21 -7.62 -12.67
N GLY A 126 -1.10 -6.80 -11.60
CA GLY A 126 -0.66 -7.25 -10.30
C GLY A 126 -1.17 -6.38 -9.16
N PHE A 127 -0.79 -6.75 -7.94
CA PHE A 127 -1.14 -6.01 -6.71
C PHE A 127 0.01 -6.01 -5.73
N ASN A 128 0.14 -4.90 -4.98
CA ASN A 128 0.81 -4.91 -3.70
C ASN A 128 -0.24 -4.85 -2.60
N LEU A 129 -0.17 -5.79 -1.66
CA LEU A 129 -1.04 -5.86 -0.48
C LEU A 129 -0.19 -5.69 0.78
N GLY A 130 -0.69 -5.00 1.76
CA GLY A 130 0.02 -4.86 3.03
C GLY A 130 -0.64 -3.89 3.98
N MET A 131 -0.19 -3.90 5.24
CA MET A 131 -0.59 -2.98 6.30
C MET A 131 0.67 -2.34 6.88
N ASN A 132 0.68 -1.02 6.99
CA ASN A 132 1.72 -0.31 7.74
C ASN A 132 1.20 -0.11 9.16
N GLN A 133 1.88 -0.65 10.16
CA GLN A 133 1.45 -0.57 11.55
C GLN A 133 2.50 0.17 12.38
N GLY A 134 2.09 1.28 12.99
CA GLY A 134 2.96 2.21 13.69
C GLY A 134 3.75 3.15 12.79
N ALA A 135 4.14 4.29 13.33
CA ALA A 135 4.83 5.37 12.62
C ALA A 135 6.15 4.91 11.97
N VAL A 136 6.91 4.05 12.66
CA VAL A 136 8.19 3.52 12.16
C VAL A 136 8.03 2.63 10.92
N ALA A 137 6.86 2.02 10.73
CA ALA A 137 6.54 1.25 9.53
C ALA A 137 6.03 2.14 8.37
N GLY A 138 5.92 3.46 8.59
CA GLY A 138 5.50 4.42 7.59
C GLY A 138 3.98 4.52 7.41
N ALA A 139 3.22 4.16 8.44
CA ALA A 139 1.79 4.43 8.49
C ALA A 139 1.54 5.93 8.43
N GLY A 140 0.64 6.34 7.54
CA GLY A 140 0.25 7.74 7.42
C GLY A 140 -0.80 8.15 8.44
N VAL A 141 -1.65 7.22 8.79
CA VAL A 141 -2.58 7.25 9.90
C VAL A 141 -2.27 6.01 10.72
N ASP A 142 -1.39 6.15 11.71
CA ASP A 142 -0.85 5.04 12.49
C ASP A 142 -1.81 4.53 13.57
N GLY A 143 -2.79 5.38 13.98
CA GLY A 143 -3.80 5.05 14.97
C GLY A 143 -4.98 4.22 14.44
N HIS A 144 -5.11 3.97 13.13
CA HIS A 144 -6.24 3.20 12.59
C HIS A 144 -5.77 2.18 11.55
N LEU A 145 -6.01 0.92 11.84
CA LEU A 145 -5.65 -0.21 10.99
C LEU A 145 -6.28 -0.09 9.58
N HIS A 146 -5.48 -0.27 8.54
CA HIS A 146 -5.96 -0.25 7.17
C HIS A 146 -5.10 -1.15 6.28
N GLN A 147 -5.79 -2.00 5.51
CA GLN A 147 -5.18 -2.88 4.52
C GLN A 147 -5.12 -2.16 3.18
N HIS A 148 -3.92 -1.98 2.63
CA HIS A 148 -3.72 -1.44 1.29
C HIS A 148 -3.97 -2.50 0.21
N ILE A 149 -4.63 -2.09 -0.88
CA ILE A 149 -4.74 -2.83 -2.14
C ILE A 149 -4.27 -1.88 -3.26
N VAL A 150 -3.05 -2.05 -3.70
CA VAL A 150 -2.45 -1.19 -4.73
C VAL A 150 -2.37 -1.94 -6.05
N PRO A 151 -3.19 -1.58 -7.05
CA PRO A 151 -3.10 -2.21 -8.37
C PRO A 151 -1.82 -1.78 -9.09
N ARG A 152 -1.26 -2.69 -9.88
CA ARG A 152 -0.01 -2.50 -10.59
C ARG A 152 -0.15 -2.86 -12.07
N TRP A 153 0.56 -2.13 -12.90
CA TRP A 153 0.69 -2.35 -14.34
C TRP A 153 2.15 -2.36 -14.73
N SER A 154 2.47 -3.03 -15.83
CA SER A 154 3.80 -2.92 -16.43
C SER A 154 4.08 -1.45 -16.75
N SER A 155 5.23 -0.95 -16.32
CA SER A 155 5.66 0.44 -16.52
C SER A 155 4.80 1.51 -15.82
N ASP A 156 4.11 1.17 -14.74
CA ASP A 156 3.33 2.13 -13.93
C ASP A 156 4.22 3.15 -13.19
N ALA A 157 5.49 2.87 -13.05
CA ALA A 157 6.50 3.80 -12.57
C ALA A 157 7.20 4.45 -13.78
N ASN A 158 7.00 5.75 -13.97
CA ASN A 158 7.68 6.54 -14.98
C ASN A 158 8.71 7.48 -14.34
N PHE A 159 9.28 8.39 -15.13
CA PHE A 159 10.31 9.30 -14.65
C PHE A 159 9.79 10.49 -13.80
N PHE A 160 8.47 10.76 -13.79
CA PHE A 160 7.89 11.86 -12.98
C PHE A 160 8.22 11.79 -11.49
N PRO A 161 8.19 10.63 -10.81
CA PRO A 161 8.63 10.54 -9.42
C PRO A 161 10.07 10.96 -9.22
N ILE A 162 10.93 10.72 -10.22
CA ILE A 162 12.37 11.02 -10.16
C ILE A 162 12.62 12.51 -10.34
N ILE A 163 12.05 13.13 -11.38
CA ILE A 163 12.35 14.53 -11.75
C ILE A 163 11.45 15.54 -11.05
N ALA A 164 10.20 15.19 -10.76
CA ALA A 164 9.20 16.12 -10.24
C ALA A 164 8.63 15.74 -8.87
N LYS A 165 9.05 14.61 -8.28
CA LYS A 165 8.47 14.05 -7.05
C LYS A 165 6.93 13.94 -7.12
N THR A 166 6.41 13.73 -8.32
CA THR A 166 4.99 13.76 -8.66
C THR A 166 4.58 12.43 -9.26
N LYS A 167 3.36 11.98 -8.97
CA LYS A 167 2.73 10.85 -9.65
C LYS A 167 1.60 11.35 -10.54
N ALA A 168 1.59 10.90 -11.80
CA ALA A 168 0.47 11.14 -12.69
C ALA A 168 -0.69 10.20 -12.31
N LEU A 169 -1.83 10.77 -11.94
CA LEU A 169 -3.08 10.04 -11.74
C LEU A 169 -4.00 10.40 -12.90
N PRO A 170 -4.30 9.47 -13.82
CA PRO A 170 -5.02 9.78 -15.04
C PRO A 170 -6.52 9.99 -14.84
N GLN A 171 -7.06 9.70 -13.66
CA GLN A 171 -8.49 9.73 -13.36
C GLN A 171 -8.79 10.48 -12.07
N LEU A 172 -9.92 11.16 -12.02
CA LEU A 172 -10.42 11.79 -10.81
C LEU A 172 -10.90 10.73 -9.80
N LEU A 173 -10.65 10.94 -8.51
CA LEU A 173 -11.00 9.98 -7.46
C LEU A 173 -12.50 9.66 -7.44
N GLY A 174 -13.37 10.66 -7.63
CA GLY A 174 -14.82 10.47 -7.68
C GLY A 174 -15.27 9.56 -8.83
N ASP A 175 -14.63 9.65 -9.99
CA ASP A 175 -14.94 8.79 -11.14
C ASP A 175 -14.48 7.36 -10.90
N VAL A 176 -13.28 7.20 -10.36
CA VAL A 176 -12.74 5.88 -9.96
C VAL A 176 -13.66 5.25 -8.92
N ARG A 177 -14.06 6.01 -7.88
CA ARG A 177 -14.99 5.51 -6.86
C ARG A 177 -16.30 5.01 -7.47
N ARG A 178 -16.94 5.81 -8.33
CA ARG A 178 -18.20 5.42 -8.99
C ARG A 178 -18.05 4.15 -9.80
N THR A 179 -16.99 4.04 -10.58
CA THR A 179 -16.70 2.85 -11.39
C THR A 179 -16.56 1.62 -10.51
N LEU A 180 -15.76 1.68 -9.46
CA LEU A 180 -15.51 0.55 -8.58
C LEU A 180 -16.76 0.17 -7.77
N ALA A 181 -17.50 1.16 -7.25
CA ALA A 181 -18.73 0.92 -6.50
C ALA A 181 -19.82 0.30 -7.38
N SER A 182 -19.93 0.72 -8.64
CA SER A 182 -20.90 0.14 -9.59
C SER A 182 -20.57 -1.30 -9.98
N ALA A 183 -19.31 -1.69 -9.97
CA ALA A 183 -18.84 -3.03 -10.26
C ALA A 183 -18.75 -3.92 -9.02
N TRP A 184 -19.01 -3.36 -7.81
CA TRP A 184 -18.94 -4.15 -6.58
C TRP A 184 -20.14 -5.11 -6.51
N PRO A 185 -19.92 -6.41 -6.20
CA PRO A 185 -21.00 -7.37 -6.06
C PRO A 185 -21.93 -6.99 -4.89
N ARG A 186 -23.23 -7.15 -5.10
CA ARG A 186 -24.27 -6.89 -4.10
C ARG A 186 -24.40 -8.04 -3.13
#